data_8d9a6662be8acf2628ec6296e7b2606f
#
_entry.id   8d9a6662be8acf2628ec6296e7b2606f
#
_cell.length_a   1.000
_cell.length_b   1.000
_cell.length_c   1.000
_cell.angle_alpha   90.00
_cell.angle_beta   90.00
_cell.angle_gamma   90.00
#
_symmetry.space_group_name_H-M   'P 1'
#
loop_
_entity.id
_entity.type
_entity.pdbx_description
1 polymer ?
#
loop_
_entity_poly.entity_id
_entity_poly.type
_entity_poly.pdbx_seq_one_letter_code
_entity_poly.pdbx_strand_id
1 'polypeptide(L)'
;NKIVVIGITNRKVEKKNIANTEEYYPTNETYTTAKIYNIEDRTNPKLERTIELEGYYLSSRMIGDNVYLISNKNIYAYLCNYYKATQLDEEEFKPKYVDTATGESIKSINFDCIYYIPEFEDTNYLNIAAFNITNNEPASINSYLGAGNQMYASSTNLYITKTKYNYDDET
;
A
#
# COMPACT_ATOMS: atom_id res chain seq x y z
N ASN A 1 -16.55 19.77 8.59
CA ASN A 1 -17.12 19.43 7.27
C ASN A 1 -16.01 18.97 6.32
N LYS A 2 -15.72 17.65 6.32
CA LYS A 2 -14.71 17.06 5.43
C LYS A 2 -15.29 15.88 4.66
N ILE A 3 -14.72 15.60 3.48
CA ILE A 3 -15.01 14.41 2.68
C ILE A 3 -13.69 13.71 2.33
N VAL A 4 -13.70 12.39 2.37
CA VAL A 4 -12.59 11.55 1.91
C VAL A 4 -12.99 10.90 0.59
N VAL A 5 -12.19 11.14 -0.43
CA VAL A 5 -12.36 10.55 -1.75
C VAL A 5 -11.27 9.52 -1.95
N ILE A 6 -11.66 8.28 -2.23
CA ILE A 6 -10.72 7.17 -2.45
C ILE A 6 -10.72 6.80 -3.92
N GLY A 7 -9.53 6.61 -4.48
CA GLY A 7 -9.33 6.26 -5.87
C GLY A 7 -7.98 5.60 -6.11
N ILE A 8 -7.61 5.51 -7.37
CA ILE A 8 -6.34 4.94 -7.81
C ILE A 8 -5.54 6.01 -8.55
N THR A 9 -4.25 6.12 -8.21
CA THR A 9 -3.29 6.95 -8.92
C THR A 9 -2.24 6.06 -9.56
N ASN A 10 -1.97 6.26 -10.85
CA ASN A 10 -0.87 5.59 -11.54
C ASN A 10 0.26 6.60 -11.76
N ARG A 11 1.45 6.24 -11.29
CA ARG A 11 2.67 7.04 -11.42
C ARG A 11 3.60 6.37 -12.43
N LYS A 12 4.04 7.13 -13.43
CA LYS A 12 5.12 6.68 -14.32
C LYS A 12 6.43 6.80 -13.58
N VAL A 13 7.17 5.70 -13.52
CA VAL A 13 8.50 5.64 -12.92
C VAL A 13 9.45 4.99 -13.92
N GLU A 14 10.71 5.38 -13.85
CA GLU A 14 11.77 4.74 -14.63
C GLU A 14 12.47 3.73 -13.74
N LYS A 15 12.46 2.47 -14.13
CA LYS A 15 13.16 1.39 -13.44
C LYS A 15 14.37 0.93 -14.23
N LYS A 16 15.44 0.61 -13.51
CA LYS A 16 16.60 -0.01 -14.12
C LYS A 16 16.26 -1.38 -14.69
N ASN A 17 16.76 -1.65 -15.88
CA ASN A 17 16.68 -3.00 -16.42
C ASN A 17 17.64 -3.90 -15.63
N ILE A 18 17.09 -4.89 -14.93
CA ILE A 18 17.84 -5.80 -14.07
C ILE A 18 18.81 -6.69 -14.87
N ALA A 19 18.49 -6.97 -16.13
CA ALA A 19 19.36 -7.72 -17.04
C ALA A 19 20.46 -6.86 -17.67
N ASN A 20 20.26 -5.52 -17.74
CA ASN A 20 21.21 -4.57 -18.28
C ASN A 20 21.11 -3.26 -17.48
N THR A 21 22.05 -3.05 -16.56
CA THR A 21 22.04 -1.94 -15.59
C THR A 21 22.18 -0.54 -16.20
N GLU A 22 22.47 -0.45 -17.49
CA GLU A 22 22.57 0.82 -18.23
C GLU A 22 21.25 1.24 -18.89
N GLU A 23 20.28 0.34 -18.96
CA GLU A 23 18.98 0.61 -19.56
C GLU A 23 17.90 0.86 -18.50
N TYR A 24 17.14 1.93 -18.69
CA TYR A 24 15.94 2.23 -17.92
C TYR A 24 14.70 1.97 -18.78
N TYR A 25 13.66 1.43 -18.18
CA TYR A 25 12.38 1.27 -18.85
C TYR A 25 11.26 1.95 -18.07
N PRO A 26 10.33 2.61 -18.76
CA PRO A 26 9.18 3.21 -18.10
C PRO A 26 8.23 2.11 -17.61
N THR A 27 7.79 2.23 -16.38
CA THR A 27 6.77 1.37 -15.79
C THR A 27 5.75 2.21 -15.05
N ASN A 28 4.61 1.63 -14.74
CA ASN A 28 3.59 2.28 -13.93
C ASN A 28 3.56 1.65 -12.54
N GLU A 29 3.67 2.48 -11.52
CA GLU A 29 3.37 2.10 -10.15
C GLU A 29 1.94 2.53 -9.82
N THR A 30 1.16 1.60 -9.27
CA THR A 30 -0.23 1.85 -8.88
C THR A 30 -0.30 2.16 -7.40
N TYR A 31 -1.01 3.23 -7.05
CA TYR A 31 -1.23 3.65 -5.67
C TYR A 31 -2.71 3.74 -5.37
N THR A 32 -3.12 3.20 -4.25
CA THR A 32 -4.42 3.46 -3.63
C THR A 32 -4.35 4.81 -2.92
N THR A 33 -5.20 5.75 -3.33
CA THR A 33 -5.11 7.15 -2.93
C THR A 33 -6.35 7.56 -2.15
N ALA A 34 -6.17 8.19 -0.99
CA ALA A 34 -7.20 8.91 -0.25
C ALA A 34 -6.91 10.41 -0.29
N LYS A 35 -7.87 11.21 -0.73
CA LYS A 35 -7.83 12.67 -0.74
C LYS A 35 -8.86 13.24 0.23
N ILE A 36 -8.40 14.06 1.16
CA ILE A 36 -9.23 14.71 2.19
C ILE A 36 -9.49 16.14 1.74
N TYR A 37 -10.76 16.45 1.53
CA TYR A 37 -11.21 17.80 1.15
C TYR A 37 -11.99 18.45 2.29
N ASN A 38 -11.70 19.72 2.52
CA ASN A 38 -12.59 20.60 3.28
C ASN A 38 -13.74 21.03 2.36
N ILE A 39 -14.97 20.83 2.85
CA ILE A 39 -16.21 21.16 2.15
C ILE A 39 -17.08 22.13 2.95
N GLU A 40 -16.48 23.00 3.76
CA GLU A 40 -17.21 24.10 4.41
C GLU A 40 -17.88 24.98 3.35
N ASP A 41 -17.12 25.34 2.33
CA ASP A 41 -17.67 25.89 1.09
C ASP A 41 -17.86 24.74 0.08
N ARG A 42 -19.10 24.26 -0.06
CA ARG A 42 -19.44 23.18 -0.97
C ARG A 42 -19.29 23.54 -2.44
N THR A 43 -19.25 24.83 -2.77
CA THR A 43 -19.04 25.31 -4.13
C THR A 43 -17.56 25.33 -4.51
N ASN A 44 -16.66 25.29 -3.53
CA ASN A 44 -15.22 25.34 -3.72
C ASN A 44 -14.50 24.41 -2.73
N PRO A 45 -14.58 23.07 -2.92
CA PRO A 45 -13.87 22.10 -2.08
C PRO A 45 -12.36 22.32 -2.13
N LYS A 46 -11.71 22.36 -0.96
CA LYS A 46 -10.26 22.53 -0.86
C LYS A 46 -9.59 21.23 -0.47
N LEU A 47 -8.64 20.78 -1.26
CA LEU A 47 -7.79 19.63 -0.91
C LEU A 47 -6.88 20.02 0.24
N GLU A 48 -6.93 19.28 1.35
CA GLU A 48 -6.12 19.52 2.55
C GLU A 48 -5.01 18.47 2.73
N ARG A 49 -5.30 17.21 2.36
CA ARG A 49 -4.34 16.12 2.56
C ARG A 49 -4.52 15.03 1.52
N THR A 50 -3.41 14.43 1.12
CA THR A 50 -3.38 13.23 0.28
C THR A 50 -2.58 12.15 0.97
N ILE A 51 -3.11 10.92 0.98
CA ILE A 51 -2.42 9.72 1.45
C ILE A 51 -2.47 8.70 0.32
N GLU A 52 -1.31 8.13 -0.01
CA GLU A 52 -1.18 7.13 -1.05
C GLU A 52 -0.45 5.91 -0.48
N LEU A 53 -0.96 4.73 -0.77
CA LEU A 53 -0.33 3.45 -0.49
C LEU A 53 -0.07 2.72 -1.79
N GLU A 54 1.15 2.27 -2.03
CA GLU A 54 1.45 1.46 -3.20
C GLU A 54 0.61 0.18 -3.20
N GLY A 55 0.11 -0.19 -4.38
CA GLY A 55 -0.74 -1.35 -4.59
C GLY A 55 -2.19 -1.00 -4.92
N TYR A 56 -2.95 -2.03 -5.21
CA TYR A 56 -4.36 -1.92 -5.58
C TYR A 56 -5.25 -1.78 -4.34
N TYR A 57 -6.31 -1.01 -4.48
CA TYR A 57 -7.31 -0.86 -3.43
C TYR A 57 -7.92 -2.20 -3.04
N LEU A 58 -7.84 -2.51 -1.75
CA LEU A 58 -8.49 -3.68 -1.20
C LEU A 58 -9.75 -3.28 -0.42
N SER A 59 -9.63 -2.35 0.49
CA SER A 59 -10.74 -1.90 1.33
C SER A 59 -10.43 -0.57 2.02
N SER A 60 -11.47 0.03 2.58
CA SER A 60 -11.34 1.17 3.48
C SER A 60 -12.44 1.19 4.52
N ARG A 61 -12.15 1.75 5.67
CA ARG A 61 -13.14 1.91 6.75
C ARG A 61 -12.94 3.24 7.45
N MET A 62 -14.03 3.88 7.79
CA MET A 62 -14.04 5.07 8.63
C MET A 62 -14.74 4.74 9.94
N ILE A 63 -14.08 5.04 11.07
CA ILE A 63 -14.61 4.85 12.42
C ILE A 63 -14.40 6.16 13.17
N GLY A 64 -15.48 6.88 13.45
CA GLY A 64 -15.38 8.25 13.91
C GLY A 64 -14.66 9.10 12.86
N ASP A 65 -13.61 9.81 13.28
CA ASP A 65 -12.76 10.63 12.41
C ASP A 65 -11.51 9.89 11.91
N ASN A 66 -11.36 8.61 12.23
CA ASN A 66 -10.23 7.80 11.81
C ASN A 66 -10.57 6.98 10.56
N VAL A 67 -9.71 7.06 9.56
CA VAL A 67 -9.80 6.31 8.31
C VAL A 67 -8.70 5.27 8.28
N TYR A 68 -9.07 4.07 7.90
CA TYR A 68 -8.19 2.95 7.59
C TYR A 68 -8.25 2.70 6.09
N LEU A 69 -7.13 2.93 5.41
CA LEU A 69 -6.98 2.69 3.98
C LEU A 69 -6.11 1.47 3.79
N ILE A 70 -6.52 0.54 2.93
CA ILE A 70 -5.85 -0.75 2.77
C ILE A 70 -5.62 -1.03 1.30
N SER A 71 -4.35 -1.32 0.97
CA SER A 71 -3.94 -1.74 -0.37
C SER A 71 -3.24 -3.10 -0.35
N ASN A 72 -3.25 -3.74 -1.49
CA ASN A 72 -2.52 -5.00 -1.73
C ASN A 72 -1.49 -4.78 -2.85
N LYS A 73 -0.21 -5.06 -2.56
CA LYS A 73 0.89 -5.02 -3.51
C LYS A 73 1.44 -6.42 -3.74
N ASN A 74 1.30 -6.94 -4.96
CA ASN A 74 1.93 -8.20 -5.34
C ASN A 74 3.36 -7.95 -5.83
N ILE A 75 4.32 -8.71 -5.30
CA ILE A 75 5.74 -8.61 -5.68
C ILE A 75 6.22 -9.81 -6.50
N TYR A 76 5.34 -10.74 -6.87
CA TYR A 76 5.71 -11.95 -7.62
C TYR A 76 6.43 -11.64 -8.93
N ALA A 77 5.97 -10.65 -9.68
CA ALA A 77 6.60 -10.23 -10.94
C ALA A 77 8.04 -9.72 -10.73
N TYR A 78 8.29 -9.05 -9.62
CA TYR A 78 9.64 -8.63 -9.24
C TYR A 78 10.52 -9.85 -8.94
N LEU A 79 10.02 -10.80 -8.16
CA LEU A 79 10.77 -12.02 -7.83
C LEU A 79 11.11 -12.85 -9.07
N CYS A 80 10.20 -12.99 -10.04
CA CYS A 80 10.47 -13.70 -11.28
C CYS A 80 11.58 -13.06 -12.12
N ASN A 81 11.69 -11.75 -12.12
CA ASN A 81 12.78 -11.04 -12.80
C ASN A 81 14.12 -11.16 -12.06
N TYR A 82 14.08 -11.42 -10.78
CA TYR A 82 15.24 -11.50 -9.89
C TYR A 82 16.12 -12.73 -10.10
N TYR A 83 15.57 -13.85 -10.50
CA TYR A 83 16.37 -15.04 -10.79
C TYR A 83 17.43 -14.84 -11.89
N LYS A 84 17.37 -13.69 -12.58
CA LYS A 84 18.31 -13.29 -13.64
C LYS A 84 19.24 -12.14 -13.23
N ALA A 85 19.06 -11.55 -12.06
CA ALA A 85 19.79 -10.36 -11.63
C ALA A 85 21.00 -10.71 -10.79
N THR A 86 22.12 -10.00 -11.05
CA THR A 86 23.37 -10.12 -10.30
C THR A 86 23.41 -9.22 -9.06
N GLN A 87 22.53 -8.23 -8.94
CA GLN A 87 22.42 -7.31 -7.81
C GLN A 87 20.95 -7.01 -7.50
N LEU A 88 20.61 -7.14 -6.23
CA LEU A 88 19.29 -6.87 -5.69
C LEU A 88 19.27 -5.42 -5.18
N ASP A 89 18.29 -4.62 -5.64
CA ASP A 89 17.98 -3.34 -5.00
C ASP A 89 16.87 -3.57 -3.96
N GLU A 90 17.23 -3.57 -2.69
CA GLU A 90 16.30 -3.79 -1.59
C GLU A 90 15.17 -2.77 -1.56
N GLU A 91 15.39 -1.55 -2.06
CA GLU A 91 14.38 -0.49 -2.09
C GLU A 91 13.21 -0.82 -3.02
N GLU A 92 13.43 -1.64 -4.05
CA GLU A 92 12.35 -2.05 -4.97
C GLU A 92 11.33 -2.99 -4.32
N PHE A 93 11.75 -3.70 -3.25
CA PHE A 93 10.85 -4.61 -2.52
C PHE A 93 10.04 -3.90 -1.45
N LYS A 94 10.53 -2.80 -0.91
CA LYS A 94 9.81 -2.05 0.10
C LYS A 94 8.53 -1.46 -0.48
N PRO A 95 7.38 -1.66 0.18
CA PRO A 95 6.17 -0.93 -0.20
C PRO A 95 6.37 0.57 0.01
N LYS A 96 5.78 1.37 -0.88
CA LYS A 96 5.93 2.82 -0.88
C LYS A 96 4.64 3.51 -0.47
N TYR A 97 4.78 4.71 0.07
CA TYR A 97 3.64 5.54 0.45
C TYR A 97 3.95 7.02 0.31
N VAL A 98 2.90 7.83 0.29
CA VAL A 98 2.94 9.29 0.41
C VAL A 98 1.95 9.71 1.49
N ASP A 99 2.36 10.65 2.33
CA ASP A 99 1.47 11.36 3.24
C ASP A 99 1.88 12.84 3.24
N THR A 100 1.02 13.68 2.68
CA THR A 100 1.31 15.12 2.55
C THR A 100 1.37 15.86 3.87
N ALA A 101 0.90 15.26 4.99
CA ALA A 101 1.16 15.78 6.34
C ALA A 101 2.65 15.75 6.71
N THR A 102 3.44 14.87 6.07
CA THR A 102 4.89 14.72 6.30
C THR A 102 5.75 15.11 5.09
N GLY A 103 5.12 15.61 4.04
CA GLY A 103 5.74 16.02 2.77
C GLY A 103 5.21 15.25 1.57
N GLU A 104 5.47 15.76 0.38
CA GLU A 104 4.95 15.20 -0.88
C GLU A 104 5.83 14.11 -1.49
N SER A 105 6.99 13.81 -0.89
CA SER A 105 7.91 12.80 -1.40
C SER A 105 7.39 11.39 -1.15
N ILE A 106 7.67 10.50 -2.11
CA ILE A 106 7.46 9.06 -1.94
C ILE A 106 8.44 8.56 -0.88
N LYS A 107 7.95 7.78 0.07
CA LYS A 107 8.71 7.15 1.15
C LYS A 107 8.55 5.64 1.05
N SER A 108 9.60 4.91 1.40
CA SER A 108 9.54 3.45 1.55
C SER A 108 9.13 3.08 2.97
N ILE A 109 8.35 2.01 3.11
CA ILE A 109 8.07 1.40 4.41
C ILE A 109 9.33 0.62 4.83
N ASN A 110 9.92 0.96 5.96
CA ASN A 110 11.10 0.29 6.46
C ASN A 110 10.81 -1.17 6.82
N PHE A 111 11.81 -2.04 6.70
CA PHE A 111 11.65 -3.47 7.00
C PHE A 111 11.25 -3.75 8.46
N ASP A 112 11.62 -2.89 9.40
CA ASP A 112 11.21 -2.96 10.80
C ASP A 112 9.70 -2.69 11.02
N CYS A 113 9.04 -2.09 10.01
CA CYS A 113 7.59 -1.86 9.98
C CYS A 113 6.85 -2.90 9.10
N ILE A 114 7.55 -3.94 8.61
CA ILE A 114 6.96 -5.02 7.82
C ILE A 114 6.84 -6.26 8.71
N TYR A 115 5.61 -6.68 8.93
CA TYR A 115 5.32 -7.89 9.69
C TYR A 115 5.19 -9.08 8.73
N TYR A 116 5.74 -10.22 9.13
CA TYR A 116 5.62 -11.47 8.39
C TYR A 116 4.58 -12.38 9.03
N ILE A 117 3.70 -12.96 8.21
CA ILE A 117 2.74 -13.96 8.67
C ILE A 117 3.34 -15.35 8.42
N PRO A 118 3.69 -16.10 9.49
CA PRO A 118 4.30 -17.42 9.35
C PRO A 118 3.40 -18.40 8.57
N GLU A 119 4.00 -19.41 7.98
CA GLU A 119 3.34 -20.50 7.24
C GLU A 119 2.62 -20.10 5.93
N PHE A 120 2.75 -18.86 5.49
CA PHE A 120 2.21 -18.42 4.20
C PHE A 120 3.33 -18.01 3.25
N GLU A 121 3.45 -18.71 2.14
CA GLU A 121 4.41 -18.46 1.06
C GLU A 121 3.85 -17.48 0.01
N ASP A 122 3.11 -16.48 0.44
CA ASP A 122 2.53 -15.51 -0.48
C ASP A 122 3.43 -14.28 -0.63
N THR A 123 3.49 -13.77 -1.83
CA THR A 123 4.32 -12.62 -2.21
C THR A 123 3.56 -11.30 -2.18
N ASN A 124 2.44 -11.25 -1.46
CA ASN A 124 1.63 -10.05 -1.33
C ASN A 124 1.97 -9.28 -0.07
N TYR A 125 2.12 -7.97 -0.21
CA TYR A 125 2.05 -7.03 0.90
C TYR A 125 0.63 -6.53 1.06
N LEU A 126 0.11 -6.61 2.29
CA LEU A 126 -1.06 -5.88 2.71
C LEU A 126 -0.60 -4.62 3.44
N ASN A 127 -0.79 -3.46 2.83
CA ASN A 127 -0.42 -2.18 3.39
C ASN A 127 -1.63 -1.52 4.04
N ILE A 128 -1.48 -1.02 5.25
CA ILE A 128 -2.54 -0.36 6.01
C ILE A 128 -2.04 1.02 6.44
N ALA A 129 -2.78 2.07 6.04
CA ALA A 129 -2.61 3.40 6.59
C ALA A 129 -3.79 3.73 7.50
N ALA A 130 -3.50 4.13 8.74
CA ALA A 130 -4.47 4.67 9.68
C ALA A 130 -4.20 6.16 9.91
N PHE A 131 -5.18 7.01 9.66
CA PHE A 131 -5.05 8.45 9.79
C PHE A 131 -6.35 9.11 10.25
N ASN A 132 -6.21 10.23 10.94
CA ASN A 132 -7.34 11.03 11.37
C ASN A 132 -7.58 12.16 10.36
N ILE A 133 -8.85 12.46 10.05
CA ILE A 133 -9.22 13.48 9.06
C ILE A 133 -9.30 14.89 9.66
N THR A 134 -9.33 15.03 10.99
CA THR A 134 -9.50 16.31 11.67
C THR A 134 -8.20 16.93 12.15
N ASN A 135 -7.13 16.15 12.24
CA ASN A 135 -5.79 16.61 12.58
C ASN A 135 -4.80 16.34 11.43
N ASN A 136 -3.59 16.88 11.56
CA ASN A 136 -2.53 16.72 10.57
C ASN A 136 -1.36 15.88 11.12
N GLU A 137 -1.65 14.99 12.08
CA GLU A 137 -0.65 14.02 12.55
C GLU A 137 -0.30 13.03 11.45
N PRO A 138 0.96 12.57 11.36
CA PRO A 138 1.37 11.58 10.39
C PRO A 138 0.50 10.33 10.44
N ALA A 139 0.20 9.75 9.28
CA ALA A 139 -0.47 8.46 9.21
C ALA A 139 0.41 7.37 9.84
N SER A 140 -0.23 6.48 10.61
CA SER A 140 0.41 5.23 11.02
C SER A 140 0.35 4.24 9.87
N ILE A 141 1.52 3.76 9.41
CA ILE A 141 1.63 2.89 8.25
C ILE A 141 2.29 1.58 8.66
N ASN A 142 1.62 0.46 8.36
CA ASN A 142 2.13 -0.88 8.59
C ASN A 142 1.95 -1.73 7.34
N SER A 143 2.83 -2.71 7.15
CA SER A 143 2.76 -3.67 6.06
C SER A 143 2.86 -5.09 6.60
N TYR A 144 2.12 -6.01 5.97
CA TYR A 144 2.08 -7.42 6.34
C TYR A 144 2.38 -8.26 5.11
N LEU A 145 3.54 -8.94 5.10
CA LEU A 145 3.93 -9.87 4.05
C LEU A 145 3.25 -11.22 4.27
N GLY A 146 2.69 -11.79 3.21
CA GLY A 146 1.96 -13.05 3.25
C GLY A 146 0.52 -12.92 3.73
N ALA A 147 0.01 -11.70 3.95
CA ALA A 147 -1.36 -11.50 4.36
C ALA A 147 -2.37 -11.82 3.25
N GLY A 148 -3.57 -12.22 3.68
CA GLY A 148 -4.68 -12.50 2.78
C GLY A 148 -5.23 -11.26 2.08
N ASN A 149 -6.17 -11.50 1.19
CA ASN A 149 -6.84 -10.47 0.39
C ASN A 149 -8.31 -10.29 0.76
N GLN A 150 -8.77 -10.92 1.83
CA GLN A 150 -10.12 -10.75 2.37
C GLN A 150 -10.06 -10.08 3.74
N MET A 151 -10.90 -9.11 3.95
CA MET A 151 -10.91 -8.32 5.16
C MET A 151 -12.33 -8.08 5.67
N TYR A 152 -12.47 -8.13 6.99
CA TYR A 152 -13.64 -7.68 7.73
C TYR A 152 -13.22 -6.71 8.82
N ALA A 153 -13.98 -5.64 9.02
CA ALA A 153 -13.75 -4.68 10.09
C ALA A 153 -14.98 -4.57 10.99
N SER A 154 -14.78 -4.75 12.28
CA SER A 154 -15.75 -4.36 13.33
C SER A 154 -15.51 -2.91 13.76
N SER A 155 -16.19 -2.45 14.80
CA SER A 155 -15.94 -1.13 15.40
C SER A 155 -14.61 -1.03 16.15
N THR A 156 -14.00 -2.17 16.51
CA THR A 156 -12.80 -2.23 17.36
C THR A 156 -11.64 -3.00 16.75
N ASN A 157 -11.90 -3.89 15.79
CA ASN A 157 -10.89 -4.79 15.25
C ASN A 157 -10.94 -4.87 13.72
N LEU A 158 -9.79 -5.06 13.13
CA LEU A 158 -9.61 -5.43 11.74
C LEU A 158 -9.23 -6.91 11.66
N TYR A 159 -10.00 -7.69 10.92
CA TYR A 159 -9.75 -9.11 10.69
C TYR A 159 -9.29 -9.30 9.25
N ILE A 160 -8.17 -9.99 9.09
CA ILE A 160 -7.64 -10.34 7.78
C ILE A 160 -7.67 -11.85 7.69
N THR A 161 -8.28 -12.37 6.65
CA THR A 161 -8.39 -13.81 6.43
C THR A 161 -7.64 -14.23 5.19
N LYS A 162 -7.08 -15.43 5.23
CA LYS A 162 -6.42 -16.07 4.11
C LYS A 162 -6.86 -17.52 4.01
N THR A 163 -7.10 -17.97 2.78
CA THR A 163 -7.38 -19.37 2.49
C THR A 163 -6.07 -20.15 2.41
N LYS A 164 -5.94 -21.20 3.21
CA LYS A 164 -4.85 -22.18 3.11
C LYS A 164 -5.36 -23.38 2.35
N TYR A 165 -4.72 -23.71 1.23
CA TYR A 165 -4.98 -24.95 0.49
C TYR A 165 -4.01 -26.01 1.00
N ASN A 166 -4.53 -27.08 1.57
CA ASN A 166 -3.74 -28.27 1.84
C ASN A 166 -3.88 -29.19 0.61
N TYR A 167 -2.80 -29.37 -0.10
CA TYR A 167 -2.72 -30.43 -1.11
C TYR A 167 -2.28 -31.67 -0.36
N ASP A 168 -3.18 -32.65 -0.19
CA ASP A 168 -2.75 -33.98 0.19
C ASP A 168 -1.98 -34.53 -1.02
N ASP A 169 -0.69 -34.75 -0.88
CA ASP A 169 0.12 -35.50 -1.83
C ASP A 169 -0.36 -36.97 -1.78
N GLU A 170 -1.46 -37.26 -2.46
CA GLU A 170 -1.77 -38.64 -2.79
C GLU A 170 -0.75 -39.09 -3.82
N THR A 171 0.25 -39.83 -3.33
CA THR A 171 1.21 -40.63 -4.09
C THR A 171 0.52 -41.72 -4.91
#